data_352e2533f58ab147e08529749673a5b0
#
_entry.id   352e2533f58ab147e08529749673a5b0
#
_cell.length_a   1.000
_cell.length_b   1.000
_cell.length_c   1.000
_cell.angle_alpha   90.00
_cell.angle_beta   90.00
_cell.angle_gamma   90.00
#
_symmetry.space_group_name_H-M   'P 1'
#
loop_
_entity.id
_entity.type
_entity.pdbx_description
1 polymer ?
#
loop_
_entity_poly.entity_id
_entity_poly.type
_entity_poly.pdbx_seq_one_letter_code
_entity_poly.pdbx_strand_id
1 'polypeptide(L)'
;MNPSPADYAFPAPLTEVRIQWLTEKGVDSQVAAIDLEMVKMKLADEEEGEGWSKTESDETELEYKRWLTLTKMHGKGMVPTRAIDTMWHQHILDTRAYAKDCDQVFGGFLHHYPYFGMRDAQDAQNLEDAFRKTQAHYLAAFKEPLGATSGVNCKRDCQNRCWHACNGDKD
;
A
#
# COMPACT_ATOMS: atom_id res chain seq x y z
N MET A 1 27.58 17.16 2.58
CA MET A 1 27.65 17.35 1.11
C MET A 1 26.44 16.65 0.54
N ASN A 2 25.55 17.36 -0.14
CA ASN A 2 24.48 16.68 -0.84
C ASN A 2 25.07 15.80 -1.94
N PRO A 3 24.62 14.53 -2.09
CA PRO A 3 25.09 13.68 -3.16
C PRO A 3 24.79 14.33 -4.52
N SER A 4 25.70 14.14 -5.46
CA SER A 4 25.51 14.61 -6.83
C SER A 4 24.34 13.83 -7.48
N PRO A 5 23.55 14.44 -8.39
CA PRO A 5 22.55 13.69 -9.15
C PRO A 5 23.09 12.43 -9.87
N ALA A 6 24.38 12.36 -10.13
CA ALA A 6 25.03 11.19 -10.72
C ALA A 6 25.23 10.03 -9.72
N ASP A 7 25.07 10.29 -8.42
CA ASP A 7 25.24 9.27 -7.38
C ASP A 7 23.95 8.48 -7.09
N TYR A 8 22.81 8.90 -7.65
CA TYR A 8 21.55 8.17 -7.58
C TYR A 8 21.47 7.16 -8.73
N ALA A 9 21.79 5.91 -8.43
CA ALA A 9 21.47 4.81 -9.34
C ALA A 9 19.97 4.56 -9.34
N PHE A 10 19.27 4.91 -10.41
CA PHE A 10 17.88 4.54 -10.58
C PHE A 10 17.71 3.02 -10.50
N PRO A 11 16.64 2.52 -9.87
CA PRO A 11 16.37 1.10 -9.80
C PRO A 11 16.15 0.51 -11.20
N ALA A 12 16.47 -0.76 -11.36
CA ALA A 12 16.06 -1.49 -12.54
C ALA A 12 14.51 -1.54 -12.61
N PRO A 13 13.91 -1.46 -13.80
CA PRO A 13 12.46 -1.54 -13.93
C PRO A 13 11.93 -2.91 -13.50
N LEU A 14 10.65 -2.95 -13.18
CA LEU A 14 9.92 -4.16 -12.83
C LEU A 14 10.15 -5.27 -13.87
N THR A 15 10.52 -6.46 -13.40
CA THR A 15 10.83 -7.61 -14.28
C THR A 15 9.62 -8.51 -14.51
N GLU A 16 9.59 -9.21 -15.65
CA GLU A 16 8.57 -10.22 -15.96
C GLU A 16 8.51 -11.33 -14.90
N VAL A 17 9.65 -11.73 -14.34
CA VAL A 17 9.72 -12.72 -13.25
C VAL A 17 8.98 -12.22 -12.01
N ARG A 18 9.12 -10.94 -11.66
CA ARG A 18 8.40 -10.34 -10.53
C ARG A 18 6.90 -10.25 -10.82
N ILE A 19 6.52 -9.84 -12.02
CA ILE A 19 5.11 -9.78 -12.46
C ILE A 19 4.46 -11.17 -12.34
N GLN A 20 5.13 -12.21 -12.86
CA GLN A 20 4.63 -13.57 -12.76
C GLN A 20 4.45 -14.01 -11.31
N TRP A 21 5.45 -13.78 -10.46
CA TRP A 21 5.39 -14.11 -9.04
C TRP A 21 4.22 -13.40 -8.33
N LEU A 22 4.00 -12.11 -8.61
CA LEU A 22 2.87 -11.35 -8.05
C LEU A 22 1.53 -11.94 -8.49
N THR A 23 1.42 -12.35 -9.75
CA THR A 23 0.21 -12.99 -10.29
C THR A 23 -0.05 -14.34 -9.62
N GLU A 24 0.98 -15.16 -9.41
CA GLU A 24 0.89 -16.42 -8.67
C GLU A 24 0.47 -16.21 -7.20
N LYS A 25 0.76 -15.03 -6.63
CA LYS A 25 0.31 -14.60 -5.30
C LYS A 25 -1.11 -14.03 -5.27
N GLY A 26 -1.84 -14.10 -6.38
CA GLY A 26 -3.24 -13.71 -6.48
C GLY A 26 -3.45 -12.24 -6.89
N VAL A 27 -2.42 -11.51 -7.27
CA VAL A 27 -2.55 -10.14 -7.78
C VAL A 27 -3.13 -10.17 -9.20
N ASP A 28 -4.10 -9.30 -9.49
CA ASP A 28 -4.63 -9.09 -10.84
C ASP A 28 -3.49 -8.77 -11.82
N SER A 29 -3.54 -9.28 -13.04
CA SER A 29 -2.44 -9.15 -14.01
C SER A 29 -2.12 -7.70 -14.40
N GLN A 30 -3.13 -6.84 -14.53
CA GLN A 30 -2.92 -5.41 -14.81
C GLN A 30 -2.31 -4.69 -13.60
N VAL A 31 -2.74 -5.05 -12.39
CA VAL A 31 -2.17 -4.53 -11.14
C VAL A 31 -0.73 -5.03 -10.95
N ALA A 32 -0.46 -6.30 -11.25
CA ALA A 32 0.89 -6.87 -11.15
C ALA A 32 1.90 -6.13 -12.04
N ALA A 33 1.46 -5.65 -13.20
CA ALA A 33 2.28 -4.93 -14.18
C ALA A 33 2.58 -3.45 -13.78
N ILE A 34 1.98 -2.91 -12.73
CA ILE A 34 2.34 -1.58 -12.22
C ILE A 34 3.78 -1.59 -11.74
N ASP A 35 4.61 -0.69 -12.28
CA ASP A 35 6.02 -0.55 -11.88
C ASP A 35 6.13 0.42 -10.70
N LEU A 36 6.47 -0.11 -9.52
CA LEU A 36 6.64 0.66 -8.28
C LEU A 36 8.12 0.79 -7.85
N GLU A 37 9.08 0.45 -8.72
CA GLU A 37 10.49 0.46 -8.33
C GLU A 37 10.98 1.86 -7.93
N MET A 38 10.51 2.92 -8.61
CA MET A 38 10.80 4.31 -8.22
C MET A 38 10.14 4.71 -6.90
N VAL A 39 8.90 4.24 -6.66
CA VAL A 39 8.18 4.44 -5.39
C VAL A 39 8.95 3.77 -4.24
N LYS A 40 9.39 2.53 -4.42
CA LYS A 40 10.18 1.79 -3.42
C LYS A 40 11.53 2.46 -3.15
N MET A 41 12.21 2.95 -4.20
CA MET A 41 13.46 3.71 -4.04
C MET A 41 13.24 4.94 -3.15
N LYS A 42 12.16 5.71 -3.39
CA LYS A 42 11.85 6.90 -2.59
C LYS A 42 11.49 6.55 -1.14
N LEU A 43 10.74 5.48 -0.92
CA LEU A 43 10.41 5.00 0.43
C LEU A 43 11.61 4.48 1.22
N ALA A 44 12.65 3.99 0.53
CA ALA A 44 13.89 3.55 1.15
C ALA A 44 14.82 4.70 1.58
N ASP A 45 14.62 5.90 1.06
CA ASP A 45 15.40 7.08 1.43
C ASP A 45 15.20 7.43 2.91
N GLU A 46 16.29 7.60 3.66
CA GLU A 46 16.26 7.85 5.10
C GLU A 46 15.93 9.31 5.45
N GLU A 47 16.21 10.26 4.55
CA GLU A 47 16.02 11.68 4.79
C GLU A 47 14.64 12.17 4.31
N GLU A 48 14.23 11.74 3.13
CA GLU A 48 13.01 12.21 2.47
C GLU A 48 11.93 11.13 2.31
N GLY A 49 12.22 9.88 2.68
CA GLY A 49 11.32 8.74 2.65
C GLY A 49 11.02 8.20 4.04
N GLU A 50 10.79 6.91 4.12
CA GLU A 50 10.45 6.19 5.36
C GLU A 50 11.64 5.37 5.89
N GLY A 51 12.75 5.31 5.17
CA GLY A 51 13.91 4.47 5.49
C GLY A 51 13.60 2.97 5.42
N TRP A 52 12.65 2.56 4.57
CA TRP A 52 12.27 1.15 4.46
C TRP A 52 13.39 0.30 3.88
N SER A 53 13.58 -0.88 4.46
CA SER A 53 14.42 -1.91 3.88
C SER A 53 13.82 -2.44 2.57
N LYS A 54 14.66 -3.11 1.76
CA LYS A 54 14.18 -3.78 0.55
C LYS A 54 13.08 -4.80 0.86
N THR A 55 13.22 -5.56 1.96
CA THR A 55 12.23 -6.56 2.38
C THR A 55 10.90 -5.89 2.72
N GLU A 56 10.89 -4.85 3.54
CA GLU A 56 9.68 -4.09 3.88
C GLU A 56 9.00 -3.52 2.64
N SER A 57 9.77 -2.96 1.71
CA SER A 57 9.25 -2.42 0.46
C SER A 57 8.63 -3.51 -0.43
N ASP A 58 9.29 -4.66 -0.58
CA ASP A 58 8.81 -5.76 -1.43
C ASP A 58 7.57 -6.45 -0.83
N GLU A 59 7.49 -6.59 0.48
CA GLU A 59 6.34 -7.13 1.21
C GLU A 59 5.15 -6.16 1.13
N THR A 60 5.38 -4.87 1.35
CA THR A 60 4.34 -3.85 1.23
C THR A 60 3.84 -3.71 -0.20
N GLU A 61 4.72 -3.84 -1.21
CA GLU A 61 4.31 -3.89 -2.62
C GLU A 61 3.29 -5.01 -2.86
N LEU A 62 3.55 -6.23 -2.36
CA LEU A 62 2.62 -7.34 -2.51
C LEU A 62 1.26 -7.03 -1.86
N GLU A 63 1.27 -6.53 -0.63
CA GLU A 63 0.02 -6.18 0.07
C GLU A 63 -0.73 -5.03 -0.62
N TYR A 64 -0.02 -4.00 -1.07
CA TYR A 64 -0.61 -2.87 -1.81
C TYR A 64 -1.25 -3.33 -3.13
N LYS A 65 -0.56 -4.14 -3.90
CA LYS A 65 -1.10 -4.69 -5.16
C LYS A 65 -2.28 -5.63 -4.93
N ARG A 66 -2.28 -6.43 -3.87
CA ARG A 66 -3.43 -7.22 -3.45
C ARG A 66 -4.62 -6.33 -3.04
N TRP A 67 -4.36 -5.24 -2.31
CA TRP A 67 -5.39 -4.27 -1.95
C TRP A 67 -5.96 -3.55 -3.19
N LEU A 68 -5.15 -3.17 -4.16
CA LEU A 68 -5.62 -2.63 -5.45
C LEU A 68 -6.47 -3.66 -6.21
N THR A 69 -6.08 -4.94 -6.18
CA THR A 69 -6.85 -6.03 -6.76
C THR A 69 -8.24 -6.15 -6.13
N LEU A 70 -8.33 -6.09 -4.79
CA LEU A 70 -9.61 -6.07 -4.08
C LEU A 70 -10.44 -4.83 -4.43
N THR A 71 -9.80 -3.67 -4.53
CA THR A 71 -10.47 -2.41 -4.92
C THR A 71 -11.05 -2.52 -6.34
N LYS A 72 -10.34 -3.17 -7.25
CA LYS A 72 -10.84 -3.46 -8.60
C LYS A 72 -12.03 -4.41 -8.59
N MET A 73 -11.99 -5.43 -7.73
CA MET A 73 -13.04 -6.46 -7.66
C MET A 73 -14.31 -6.00 -6.95
N HIS A 74 -14.17 -5.24 -5.87
CA HIS A 74 -15.27 -4.89 -4.96
C HIS A 74 -15.68 -3.41 -5.01
N GLY A 75 -14.94 -2.59 -5.76
CA GLY A 75 -15.19 -1.17 -5.86
C GLY A 75 -14.62 -0.36 -4.68
N LYS A 76 -15.09 0.88 -4.55
CA LYS A 76 -14.61 1.83 -3.54
C LYS A 76 -14.98 1.36 -2.12
N GLY A 77 -14.16 1.72 -1.13
CA GLY A 77 -14.43 1.45 0.28
C GLY A 77 -13.49 0.40 0.90
N MET A 78 -12.52 -0.10 0.15
CA MET A 78 -11.44 -0.90 0.72
C MET A 78 -10.48 0.01 1.49
N VAL A 79 -10.37 -0.20 2.79
CA VAL A 79 -9.52 0.61 3.67
C VAL A 79 -8.14 -0.03 3.75
N PRO A 80 -7.06 0.71 3.43
CA PRO A 80 -5.69 0.20 3.50
C PRO A 80 -5.17 0.09 4.95
N THR A 81 -4.13 -0.72 5.15
CA THR A 81 -3.27 -0.59 6.34
C THR A 81 -2.41 0.66 6.23
N ARG A 82 -1.76 1.08 7.33
CA ARG A 82 -0.84 2.22 7.30
C ARG A 82 0.30 2.03 6.28
N ALA A 83 0.91 0.85 6.22
CA ALA A 83 1.98 0.56 5.27
C ALA A 83 1.49 0.68 3.82
N ILE A 84 0.33 0.10 3.52
CA ILE A 84 -0.30 0.24 2.19
C ILE A 84 -0.60 1.71 1.88
N ASP A 85 -1.15 2.45 2.83
CA ASP A 85 -1.49 3.88 2.67
C ASP A 85 -0.24 4.72 2.41
N THR A 86 0.85 4.46 3.11
CA THR A 86 2.14 5.13 2.90
C THR A 86 2.67 4.88 1.47
N MET A 87 2.65 3.64 0.99
CA MET A 87 3.06 3.33 -0.39
C MET A 87 2.11 3.94 -1.41
N TRP A 88 0.80 3.92 -1.15
CA TRP A 88 -0.21 4.55 -2.00
C TRP A 88 0.00 6.06 -2.09
N HIS A 89 0.26 6.76 -0.97
CA HIS A 89 0.59 8.18 -0.98
C HIS A 89 1.81 8.47 -1.85
N GLN A 90 2.89 7.68 -1.71
CA GLN A 90 4.08 7.88 -2.53
C GLN A 90 3.81 7.60 -4.02
N HIS A 91 2.95 6.63 -4.35
CA HIS A 91 2.52 6.38 -5.73
C HIS A 91 1.70 7.55 -6.29
N ILE A 92 0.77 8.12 -5.49
CA ILE A 92 0.00 9.31 -5.88
C ILE A 92 0.92 10.51 -6.19
N LEU A 93 2.01 10.69 -5.44
CA LEU A 93 2.96 11.78 -5.66
C LEU A 93 3.67 11.70 -7.02
N ASP A 94 3.85 10.50 -7.57
CA ASP A 94 4.20 10.32 -8.99
C ASP A 94 2.94 10.43 -9.86
N THR A 95 2.44 11.64 -9.97
CA THR A 95 1.12 11.94 -10.53
C THR A 95 0.91 11.44 -11.95
N ARG A 96 1.97 11.40 -12.77
CA ARG A 96 1.89 10.93 -14.16
C ARG A 96 1.81 9.40 -14.23
N ALA A 97 2.66 8.71 -13.49
CA ALA A 97 2.62 7.26 -13.38
C ALA A 97 1.30 6.82 -12.76
N TYR A 98 0.91 7.42 -11.62
CA TYR A 98 -0.33 7.10 -10.94
C TYR A 98 -1.59 7.27 -11.81
N ALA A 99 -1.69 8.38 -12.55
CA ALA A 99 -2.83 8.62 -13.44
C ALA A 99 -2.92 7.56 -14.55
N LYS A 100 -1.77 7.21 -15.15
CA LYS A 100 -1.69 6.15 -16.18
C LYS A 100 -2.08 4.78 -15.62
N ASP A 101 -1.55 4.42 -14.47
CA ASP A 101 -1.79 3.13 -13.83
C ASP A 101 -3.26 2.99 -13.40
N CYS A 102 -3.85 4.06 -12.85
CA CYS A 102 -5.28 4.11 -12.54
C CYS A 102 -6.16 3.93 -13.78
N ASP A 103 -5.82 4.59 -14.88
CA ASP A 103 -6.57 4.45 -16.14
C ASP A 103 -6.51 3.01 -16.66
N GLN A 104 -5.34 2.39 -16.64
CA GLN A 104 -5.14 1.00 -17.07
C GLN A 104 -5.89 -0.02 -16.20
N VAL A 105 -5.90 0.19 -14.88
CA VAL A 105 -6.46 -0.80 -13.92
C VAL A 105 -7.95 -0.57 -13.68
N PHE A 106 -8.38 0.68 -13.56
CA PHE A 106 -9.74 1.05 -13.12
C PHE A 106 -10.56 1.76 -14.21
N GLY A 107 -9.94 2.14 -15.34
CA GLY A 107 -10.56 2.97 -16.36
C GLY A 107 -10.80 4.43 -15.91
N GLY A 108 -10.11 4.88 -14.87
CA GLY A 108 -10.22 6.22 -14.33
C GLY A 108 -9.46 6.39 -13.02
N PHE A 109 -9.35 7.60 -12.53
CA PHE A 109 -8.53 7.95 -11.36
C PHE A 109 -9.10 7.35 -10.06
N LEU A 110 -8.27 6.65 -9.29
CA LEU A 110 -8.61 6.19 -7.94
C LEU A 110 -8.30 7.31 -6.94
N HIS A 111 -9.35 8.02 -6.51
CA HIS A 111 -9.20 9.12 -5.57
C HIS A 111 -8.96 8.63 -4.15
N HIS A 112 -8.02 9.27 -3.46
CA HIS A 112 -7.79 9.12 -2.04
C HIS A 112 -8.65 10.12 -1.27
N TYR A 113 -9.41 9.64 -0.26
CA TYR A 113 -10.18 10.50 0.65
C TYR A 113 -9.59 10.43 2.06
N PRO A 114 -8.77 11.42 2.48
CA PRO A 114 -7.99 11.34 3.71
C PRO A 114 -8.77 11.65 4.99
N TYR A 115 -10.05 12.00 4.89
CA TYR A 115 -10.88 12.46 6.00
C TYR A 115 -11.87 11.42 6.54
N PHE A 116 -11.84 10.20 6.03
CA PHE A 116 -12.74 9.13 6.45
C PHE A 116 -12.45 8.75 7.91
N GLY A 117 -13.49 8.72 8.73
CA GLY A 117 -13.39 8.46 10.16
C GLY A 117 -13.11 9.70 11.04
N MET A 118 -12.99 10.90 10.46
CA MET A 118 -12.58 12.12 11.19
C MET A 118 -13.73 13.08 11.52
N ARG A 119 -14.94 12.88 10.97
CA ARG A 119 -16.04 13.84 11.11
C ARG A 119 -16.73 13.76 12.46
N ASP A 120 -17.05 12.56 12.91
CA ASP A 120 -17.75 12.28 14.16
C ASP A 120 -17.56 10.81 14.59
N ALA A 121 -18.16 10.42 15.71
CA ALA A 121 -18.06 9.06 16.25
C ALA A 121 -18.67 8.00 15.32
N GLN A 122 -19.73 8.34 14.58
CA GLN A 122 -20.33 7.44 13.61
C GLN A 122 -19.42 7.20 12.41
N ASP A 123 -18.76 8.27 11.94
CA ASP A 123 -17.79 8.17 10.84
C ASP A 123 -16.57 7.33 11.25
N ALA A 124 -16.08 7.48 12.49
CA ALA A 124 -15.04 6.63 13.04
C ALA A 124 -15.46 5.15 13.10
N GLN A 125 -16.68 4.85 13.52
CA GLN A 125 -17.23 3.49 13.53
C GLN A 125 -17.35 2.94 12.09
N ASN A 126 -17.78 3.76 11.14
CA ASN A 126 -17.87 3.38 9.73
C ASN A 126 -16.49 3.02 9.16
N LEU A 127 -15.44 3.72 9.55
CA LEU A 127 -14.05 3.40 9.17
C LEU A 127 -13.63 2.03 9.72
N GLU A 128 -13.90 1.76 11.00
CA GLU A 128 -13.59 0.45 11.60
C GLU A 128 -14.31 -0.68 10.89
N ASP A 129 -15.60 -0.52 10.62
CA ASP A 129 -16.41 -1.53 9.94
C ASP A 129 -15.93 -1.76 8.50
N ALA A 130 -15.55 -0.70 7.78
CA ALA A 130 -14.97 -0.79 6.45
C ALA A 130 -13.61 -1.49 6.47
N PHE A 131 -12.77 -1.24 7.49
CA PHE A 131 -11.49 -1.92 7.66
C PHE A 131 -11.66 -3.42 7.94
N ARG A 132 -12.57 -3.79 8.85
CA ARG A 132 -12.91 -5.20 9.11
C ARG A 132 -13.40 -5.92 7.86
N LYS A 133 -14.21 -5.24 7.04
CA LYS A 133 -14.68 -5.75 5.76
C LYS A 133 -13.52 -5.96 4.79
N THR A 134 -12.57 -5.03 4.73
CA THR A 134 -11.36 -5.19 3.91
C THR A 134 -10.53 -6.39 4.37
N GLN A 135 -10.33 -6.57 5.67
CA GLN A 135 -9.64 -7.73 6.23
C GLN A 135 -10.32 -9.06 5.85
N ALA A 136 -11.66 -9.10 5.92
CA ALA A 136 -12.42 -10.29 5.55
C ALA A 136 -12.27 -10.62 4.05
N HIS A 137 -12.37 -9.63 3.17
CA HIS A 137 -12.14 -9.81 1.74
C HIS A 137 -10.72 -10.26 1.42
N TYR A 138 -9.73 -9.67 2.10
CA TYR A 138 -8.33 -10.03 1.92
C TYR A 138 -8.06 -11.48 2.31
N LEU A 139 -8.52 -11.90 3.49
CA LEU A 139 -8.38 -13.28 3.96
C LEU A 139 -9.11 -14.27 3.05
N ALA A 140 -10.30 -13.92 2.58
CA ALA A 140 -11.05 -14.78 1.67
C ALA A 140 -10.34 -14.97 0.32
N ALA A 141 -9.75 -13.89 -0.22
CA ALA A 141 -9.08 -13.91 -1.52
C ALA A 141 -7.69 -14.57 -1.47
N PHE A 142 -6.88 -14.23 -0.47
CA PHE A 142 -5.45 -14.58 -0.47
C PHE A 142 -5.07 -15.65 0.57
N LYS A 143 -6.01 -16.07 1.44
CA LYS A 143 -5.80 -17.07 2.50
C LYS A 143 -4.74 -16.67 3.54
N GLU A 144 -4.41 -15.38 3.58
CA GLU A 144 -3.47 -14.77 4.50
C GLU A 144 -4.14 -13.54 5.15
N PRO A 145 -3.87 -13.23 6.43
CA PRO A 145 -4.41 -12.02 7.04
C PRO A 145 -3.76 -10.76 6.45
N LEU A 146 -4.52 -9.70 6.33
CA LEU A 146 -4.01 -8.39 5.92
C LEU A 146 -3.01 -7.87 6.95
N GLY A 147 -1.83 -7.42 6.51
CA GLY A 147 -0.76 -6.93 7.37
C GLY A 147 0.18 -8.03 7.91
N ALA A 148 0.04 -9.28 7.46
CA ALA A 148 0.87 -10.38 7.93
C ALA A 148 2.31 -10.34 7.40
N THR A 149 2.51 -9.78 6.22
CA THR A 149 3.80 -9.75 5.52
C THR A 149 4.56 -8.46 5.74
N SER A 150 3.87 -7.33 5.84
CA SER A 150 4.51 -6.08 6.21
C SER A 150 4.95 -6.15 7.68
N GLY A 151 6.22 -6.41 7.90
CA GLY A 151 6.86 -6.46 9.22
C GLY A 151 6.85 -5.12 9.95
N VAL A 152 5.76 -4.35 9.79
CA VAL A 152 5.51 -3.10 10.50
C VAL A 152 5.45 -3.44 11.98
N ASN A 153 6.53 -3.11 12.67
CA ASN A 153 6.68 -3.29 14.09
C ASN A 153 5.62 -2.40 14.79
N CYS A 154 4.43 -2.94 15.05
CA CYS A 154 3.31 -2.25 15.69
C CYS A 154 3.73 -1.44 16.93
N LYS A 155 4.78 -1.87 17.64
CA LYS A 155 5.32 -1.16 18.80
C LYS A 155 5.93 0.20 18.48
N ARG A 156 6.43 0.41 17.26
CA ARG A 156 7.02 1.69 16.84
C ARG A 156 5.97 2.67 16.33
N ASP A 157 4.87 2.16 15.77
CA ASP A 157 3.80 2.95 15.18
C ASP A 157 2.65 3.27 16.13
N CYS A 158 2.44 2.52 17.20
CA CYS A 158 1.38 2.77 18.18
C CYS A 158 1.50 4.10 18.94
N GLN A 159 2.68 4.73 18.97
CA GLN A 159 2.88 6.03 19.60
C GLN A 159 2.50 7.22 18.72
N ASN A 160 2.35 7.03 17.40
CA ASN A 160 2.02 8.10 16.45
C ASN A 160 0.94 7.66 15.46
N ARG A 161 -0.33 7.68 15.89
CA ARG A 161 -1.51 7.52 15.03
C ARG A 161 -1.63 6.15 14.35
N CYS A 162 -1.87 5.13 15.15
CA CYS A 162 -2.38 3.86 14.64
C CYS A 162 -3.79 4.07 14.09
N TRP A 163 -3.98 3.90 12.78
CA TRP A 163 -5.29 3.71 12.20
C TRP A 163 -5.74 2.28 12.53
N HIS A 164 -6.30 2.08 13.72
CA HIS A 164 -7.06 0.91 14.22
C HIS A 164 -6.68 -0.51 13.75
N ALA A 165 -5.43 -0.76 13.36
CA ALA A 165 -5.00 -2.12 13.02
C ALA A 165 -4.41 -2.90 14.21
N CYS A 166 -4.16 -2.24 15.33
CA CYS A 166 -3.67 -2.88 16.56
C CYS A 166 -4.82 -2.97 17.56
N ASN A 167 -5.47 -4.13 17.66
CA ASN A 167 -6.09 -4.55 18.91
C ASN A 167 -4.92 -4.79 19.90
N GLY A 168 -4.44 -3.72 20.50
CA GLY A 168 -3.56 -3.84 21.65
C GLY A 168 -4.34 -4.51 22.75
N ASP A 169 -3.93 -5.71 23.13
CA ASP A 169 -4.33 -6.31 24.38
C ASP A 169 -4.05 -5.27 25.47
N LYS A 170 -5.12 -4.80 26.06
CA LYS A 170 -5.05 -4.04 27.30
C LYS A 170 -4.94 -5.05 28.42
N ASP A 171 -3.73 -5.26 28.89
CA ASP A 171 -3.46 -5.67 30.25
C ASP A 171 -2.89 -4.49 31.03
#